data_1b82a171060c3d3881736a565a3ee5bd
#
_entry.id   1b82a171060c3d3881736a565a3ee5bd
#
_cell.length_a   1.000
_cell.length_b   1.000
_cell.length_c   1.000
_cell.angle_alpha   90.00
_cell.angle_beta   90.00
_cell.angle_gamma   90.00
#
_symmetry.space_group_name_H-M   'P 1'
#
loop_
_entity.id
_entity.type
_entity.pdbx_description
1 polymer ?
#
loop_
_entity_poly.entity_id
_entity_poly.type
_entity_poly.pdbx_seq_one_letter_code
_entity_poly.pdbx_strand_id
1 'polypeptide(L)'
;VTLSPTETLPKPNSTAGGTGQFTVNLVDGSVTGGVTTTGITATAAHIHDAFAGAAGPVIVPFVKSAADPNRWDAQAGAILTADQLDGLLAGRLYVNVHSAAYPAGEIRGQLKPENIMIVFTDMSGANVVPAVTTAATGTAATTIDTKASTATVNIVSTGVDDATDAHVHKAAAGANNDTALLTLAKDPAAMGHWSAQLQPVTAADLTDFNANGWYVDVHTPANTAGELRGQITPNPAPPPPPPPPPPPPPPPATVTLAQLQTSIFTPDCSGCHTGNGANLPGSMNLSSASATFAALVGTPSKEQPTVQRVRVSDAANSYLIHKLEGASDITGSRMPLGGPFLDQATIDQVKQWINEGAQNN
;
A
#
# COMPACT_ATOMS: atom_id res chain seq x y z
N VAL A 1 23.72 -6.40 1.78
CA VAL A 1 22.70 -7.19 1.07
C VAL A 1 21.37 -7.09 1.80
N THR A 2 20.27 -7.03 1.06
CA THR A 2 18.90 -7.18 1.55
C THR A 2 18.39 -8.54 1.10
N LEU A 3 17.72 -9.28 1.98
CA LEU A 3 17.15 -10.58 1.67
C LEU A 3 15.63 -10.47 1.66
N SER A 4 15.01 -11.05 0.63
CA SER A 4 13.55 -11.07 0.48
C SER A 4 13.07 -12.36 -0.17
N PRO A 5 11.78 -12.72 -0.01
CA PRO A 5 11.17 -13.83 -0.73
C PRO A 5 11.12 -13.60 -2.25
N THR A 6 11.17 -12.34 -2.70
CA THR A 6 11.06 -11.99 -4.12
C THR A 6 12.25 -12.41 -4.96
N GLU A 7 13.42 -12.58 -4.34
CA GLU A 7 14.62 -13.06 -5.03
C GLU A 7 14.74 -14.60 -5.05
N THR A 8 13.88 -15.30 -4.28
CA THR A 8 13.82 -16.78 -4.25
C THR A 8 12.89 -17.25 -5.38
N LEU A 9 13.35 -18.22 -6.18
CA LEU A 9 12.55 -18.81 -7.25
C LEU A 9 12.48 -20.35 -7.11
N PRO A 10 11.27 -20.92 -7.13
CA PRO A 10 9.98 -20.21 -7.17
C PRO A 10 9.75 -19.38 -5.91
N LYS A 11 9.02 -18.26 -6.07
CA LYS A 11 8.78 -17.29 -5.00
C LYS A 11 7.92 -17.90 -3.89
N PRO A 12 8.41 -17.96 -2.64
CA PRO A 12 7.64 -18.47 -1.50
C PRO A 12 6.56 -17.46 -1.08
N ASN A 13 5.46 -17.96 -0.54
CA ASN A 13 4.44 -17.12 0.08
C ASN A 13 4.86 -16.76 1.52
N SER A 14 5.74 -15.80 1.65
CA SER A 14 6.32 -15.36 2.92
C SER A 14 6.46 -13.84 2.97
N THR A 15 6.40 -13.29 4.18
CA THR A 15 6.69 -11.88 4.48
C THR A 15 8.01 -11.71 5.24
N ALA A 16 8.78 -12.79 5.34
CA ALA A 16 10.09 -12.77 5.97
C ALA A 16 11.07 -11.83 5.24
N GLY A 17 12.05 -11.36 5.95
CA GLY A 17 13.10 -10.51 5.40
C GLY A 17 14.40 -10.62 6.17
N GLY A 18 15.43 -9.94 5.66
CA GLY A 18 16.71 -9.86 6.35
C GLY A 18 17.63 -8.83 5.74
N THR A 19 18.63 -8.44 6.50
CA THR A 19 19.72 -7.58 6.03
C THR A 19 21.05 -8.17 6.45
N GLY A 20 22.08 -7.96 5.65
CA GLY A 20 23.41 -8.44 5.99
C GLY A 20 24.51 -7.54 5.46
N GLN A 21 25.67 -7.69 6.08
CA GLN A 21 26.89 -7.02 5.66
C GLN A 21 28.04 -8.02 5.68
N PHE A 22 28.81 -8.02 4.60
CA PHE A 22 29.96 -8.88 4.43
C PHE A 22 31.18 -8.05 4.04
N THR A 23 32.33 -8.46 4.56
CA THR A 23 33.64 -8.00 4.10
C THR A 23 34.35 -9.17 3.45
N VAL A 24 34.76 -8.98 2.20
CA VAL A 24 35.55 -9.97 1.45
C VAL A 24 36.89 -9.35 1.09
N ASN A 25 37.97 -10.01 1.49
CA ASN A 25 39.30 -9.61 1.10
C ASN A 25 39.60 -10.18 -0.29
N LEU A 26 39.76 -9.29 -1.27
CA LEU A 26 40.00 -9.71 -2.65
C LEU A 26 41.43 -10.29 -2.92
N VAL A 27 42.32 -10.25 -1.91
CA VAL A 27 43.69 -10.79 -2.05
C VAL A 27 43.76 -12.24 -1.60
N ASP A 28 43.16 -12.56 -0.45
CA ASP A 28 43.24 -13.88 0.15
C ASP A 28 41.89 -14.64 0.17
N GLY A 29 40.83 -14.00 -0.29
CA GLY A 29 39.47 -14.57 -0.35
C GLY A 29 38.75 -14.65 0.96
N SER A 30 39.33 -14.18 2.08
CA SER A 30 38.70 -14.30 3.40
C SER A 30 37.37 -13.55 3.47
N VAL A 31 36.36 -14.19 4.12
CA VAL A 31 35.00 -13.67 4.25
C VAL A 31 34.65 -13.53 5.72
N THR A 32 34.12 -12.38 6.09
CA THR A 32 33.55 -12.11 7.40
C THR A 32 32.22 -11.39 7.28
N GLY A 33 31.41 -11.42 8.36
CA GLY A 33 30.10 -10.78 8.38
C GLY A 33 28.97 -11.78 8.43
N GLY A 34 27.75 -11.36 8.19
CA GLY A 34 26.58 -12.22 8.29
C GLY A 34 25.27 -11.48 8.09
N VAL A 35 24.16 -12.12 8.38
CA VAL A 35 22.81 -11.63 8.17
C VAL A 35 22.00 -11.63 9.46
N THR A 36 21.11 -10.66 9.60
CA THR A 36 20.05 -10.66 10.63
C THR A 36 18.71 -10.79 9.92
N THR A 37 17.88 -11.70 10.39
CA THR A 37 16.60 -12.08 9.78
C THR A 37 15.42 -11.57 10.60
N THR A 38 14.28 -11.35 9.95
CA THR A 38 13.02 -10.96 10.57
C THR A 38 11.87 -11.77 10.00
N GLY A 39 10.87 -12.12 10.83
CA GLY A 39 9.68 -12.84 10.39
C GLY A 39 9.90 -14.29 9.95
N ILE A 40 11.05 -14.88 10.31
CA ILE A 40 11.41 -16.26 9.95
C ILE A 40 12.02 -16.99 11.16
N THR A 41 11.65 -18.26 11.33
CA THR A 41 12.39 -19.19 12.21
C THR A 41 13.42 -19.93 11.36
N ALA A 42 14.58 -19.31 11.17
CA ALA A 42 15.61 -19.82 10.30
C ALA A 42 16.23 -21.12 10.87
N THR A 43 16.40 -22.13 10.00
CA THR A 43 17.02 -23.42 10.31
C THR A 43 18.46 -23.54 9.79
N ALA A 44 18.79 -22.79 8.71
CA ALA A 44 20.11 -22.71 8.13
C ALA A 44 20.27 -21.43 7.32
N ALA A 45 21.51 -20.99 7.11
CA ALA A 45 21.86 -19.90 6.20
C ALA A 45 23.23 -20.17 5.57
N HIS A 46 23.39 -19.73 4.31
CA HIS A 46 24.61 -19.98 3.52
C HIS A 46 24.87 -18.89 2.50
N ILE A 47 26.13 -18.77 2.01
CA ILE A 47 26.40 -18.19 0.71
C ILE A 47 26.45 -19.33 -0.32
N HIS A 48 25.81 -19.10 -1.45
CA HIS A 48 25.77 -19.99 -2.61
C HIS A 48 26.38 -19.30 -3.84
N ASP A 49 26.69 -20.10 -4.86
CA ASP A 49 27.29 -19.65 -6.11
C ASP A 49 26.37 -19.92 -7.30
N ALA A 50 25.53 -18.95 -7.65
CA ALA A 50 24.75 -18.86 -8.88
C ALA A 50 24.25 -17.44 -9.10
N PHE A 51 24.05 -17.05 -10.35
CA PHE A 51 23.38 -15.80 -10.73
C PHE A 51 21.92 -15.77 -10.21
N ALA A 52 21.38 -14.56 -10.14
CA ALA A 52 19.97 -14.36 -9.80
C ALA A 52 19.06 -15.22 -10.69
N GLY A 53 18.03 -15.84 -10.11
CA GLY A 53 17.13 -16.74 -10.83
C GLY A 53 17.59 -18.19 -10.98
N ALA A 54 18.83 -18.51 -10.60
CA ALA A 54 19.36 -19.87 -10.61
C ALA A 54 19.74 -20.35 -9.20
N ALA A 55 19.70 -21.66 -8.97
CA ALA A 55 20.22 -22.29 -7.76
C ALA A 55 21.67 -22.75 -7.97
N GLY A 56 22.47 -22.68 -6.93
CA GLY A 56 23.88 -23.12 -6.96
C GLY A 56 24.32 -23.81 -5.68
N PRO A 57 25.56 -24.37 -5.66
CA PRO A 57 26.10 -25.04 -4.50
C PRO A 57 26.34 -24.08 -3.33
N VAL A 58 26.29 -24.62 -2.11
CA VAL A 58 26.77 -23.92 -0.91
C VAL A 58 28.28 -23.78 -0.99
N ILE A 59 28.78 -22.55 -0.78
CA ILE A 59 30.22 -22.25 -0.75
C ILE A 59 30.70 -21.73 0.60
N VAL A 60 29.84 -21.05 1.37
CA VAL A 60 30.14 -20.60 2.74
C VAL A 60 28.96 -20.94 3.65
N PRO A 61 29.11 -21.90 4.58
CA PRO A 61 28.08 -22.14 5.59
C PRO A 61 28.10 -21.03 6.65
N PHE A 62 26.93 -20.76 7.24
CA PHE A 62 26.82 -19.83 8.35
C PHE A 62 26.59 -20.57 9.68
N VAL A 63 27.01 -19.91 10.75
CA VAL A 63 26.80 -20.36 12.13
C VAL A 63 25.82 -19.43 12.80
N LYS A 64 24.81 -19.99 13.47
CA LYS A 64 23.85 -19.22 14.25
C LYS A 64 24.54 -18.56 15.44
N SER A 65 24.31 -17.28 15.64
CA SER A 65 24.85 -16.55 16.79
C SER A 65 24.25 -17.06 18.10
N ALA A 66 25.11 -17.27 19.11
CA ALA A 66 24.66 -17.63 20.44
C ALA A 66 24.02 -16.45 21.20
N ALA A 67 24.35 -15.22 20.81
CA ALA A 67 23.87 -13.99 21.46
C ALA A 67 22.56 -13.45 20.84
N ASP A 68 22.32 -13.74 19.56
CA ASP A 68 21.12 -13.25 18.85
C ASP A 68 20.52 -14.39 18.00
N PRO A 69 19.33 -14.89 18.34
CA PRO A 69 18.70 -16.02 17.66
C PRO A 69 18.34 -15.71 16.18
N ASN A 70 18.30 -14.44 15.78
CA ASN A 70 18.01 -14.02 14.41
C ASN A 70 19.27 -13.74 13.59
N ARG A 71 20.44 -13.81 14.21
CA ARG A 71 21.73 -13.54 13.57
C ARG A 71 22.42 -14.82 13.14
N TRP A 72 22.95 -14.81 11.90
CA TRP A 72 23.75 -15.86 11.30
C TRP A 72 25.03 -15.25 10.72
N ASP A 73 26.17 -15.74 11.14
CA ASP A 73 27.49 -15.24 10.72
C ASP A 73 28.21 -16.27 9.85
N ALA A 74 28.94 -15.78 8.85
CA ALA A 74 29.80 -16.66 8.04
C ALA A 74 30.75 -17.45 8.93
N GLN A 75 30.90 -18.74 8.64
CA GLN A 75 31.78 -19.63 9.41
C GLN A 75 33.20 -19.03 9.49
N ALA A 76 33.77 -19.02 10.68
CA ALA A 76 35.10 -18.49 10.90
C ALA A 76 36.15 -19.22 10.01
N GLY A 77 37.01 -18.45 9.37
CA GLY A 77 38.02 -18.99 8.44
C GLY A 77 37.48 -19.31 7.03
N ALA A 78 36.25 -18.89 6.68
CA ALA A 78 35.72 -19.04 5.33
C ALA A 78 36.59 -18.28 4.33
N ILE A 79 36.94 -18.94 3.22
CA ILE A 79 37.77 -18.38 2.14
C ILE A 79 37.11 -18.72 0.80
N LEU A 80 36.92 -17.72 -0.06
CA LEU A 80 36.49 -17.89 -1.44
C LEU A 80 37.68 -18.27 -2.32
N THR A 81 37.47 -19.18 -3.25
CA THR A 81 38.45 -19.48 -4.31
C THR A 81 38.53 -18.30 -5.30
N ALA A 82 39.55 -18.33 -6.18
CA ALA A 82 39.68 -17.30 -7.21
C ALA A 82 38.43 -17.23 -8.12
N ASP A 83 37.89 -18.36 -8.56
CA ASP A 83 36.65 -18.42 -9.35
C ASP A 83 35.42 -17.86 -8.58
N GLN A 84 35.34 -18.11 -7.29
CA GLN A 84 34.27 -17.55 -6.46
C GLN A 84 34.43 -16.05 -6.24
N LEU A 85 35.68 -15.53 -6.18
CA LEU A 85 35.93 -14.08 -6.15
C LEU A 85 35.52 -13.43 -7.48
N ASP A 86 35.85 -14.03 -8.61
CA ASP A 86 35.38 -13.57 -9.92
C ASP A 86 33.84 -13.64 -10.00
N GLY A 87 33.25 -14.70 -9.45
CA GLY A 87 31.79 -14.85 -9.30
C GLY A 87 31.17 -13.73 -8.46
N LEU A 88 31.78 -13.37 -7.34
CA LEU A 88 31.31 -12.23 -6.52
C LEU A 88 31.33 -10.94 -7.32
N LEU A 89 32.43 -10.68 -8.04
CA LEU A 89 32.57 -9.46 -8.84
C LEU A 89 31.60 -9.40 -10.01
N ALA A 90 31.21 -10.56 -10.55
CA ALA A 90 30.14 -10.69 -11.57
C ALA A 90 28.71 -10.70 -11.04
N GLY A 91 28.51 -10.62 -9.71
CA GLY A 91 27.18 -10.69 -9.08
C GLY A 91 26.61 -12.12 -9.01
N ARG A 92 27.44 -13.16 -9.06
CA ARG A 92 27.03 -14.57 -9.05
C ARG A 92 26.73 -15.11 -7.66
N LEU A 93 27.25 -14.51 -6.58
CA LEU A 93 27.06 -15.04 -5.22
C LEU A 93 25.77 -14.52 -4.57
N TYR A 94 25.12 -15.37 -3.78
CA TYR A 94 23.94 -14.98 -3.03
C TYR A 94 23.87 -15.60 -1.63
N VAL A 95 23.22 -14.91 -0.72
CA VAL A 95 22.84 -15.44 0.58
C VAL A 95 21.47 -16.07 0.47
N ASN A 96 21.31 -17.27 1.04
CA ASN A 96 20.03 -17.96 1.17
C ASN A 96 19.80 -18.34 2.63
N VAL A 97 18.58 -18.09 3.13
CA VAL A 97 18.16 -18.47 4.49
C VAL A 97 16.97 -19.41 4.38
N HIS A 98 17.05 -20.53 5.07
CA HIS A 98 16.11 -21.62 5.01
C HIS A 98 15.27 -21.68 6.29
N SER A 99 14.04 -22.19 6.17
CA SER A 99 13.19 -22.54 7.30
C SER A 99 12.60 -23.94 7.13
N ALA A 100 11.92 -24.43 8.17
CA ALA A 100 11.24 -25.72 8.08
C ALA A 100 10.13 -25.74 7.03
N ALA A 101 9.46 -24.60 6.81
CA ALA A 101 8.42 -24.44 5.78
C ALA A 101 9.00 -24.36 4.36
N TYR A 102 10.20 -23.80 4.22
CA TYR A 102 10.89 -23.59 2.94
C TYR A 102 12.33 -24.11 3.02
N PRO A 103 12.53 -25.44 2.96
CA PRO A 103 13.85 -26.07 3.09
C PRO A 103 14.78 -25.76 1.91
N ALA A 104 14.25 -25.37 0.76
CA ALA A 104 15.04 -24.91 -0.40
C ALA A 104 15.48 -23.43 -0.31
N GLY A 105 14.95 -22.67 0.67
CA GLY A 105 15.20 -21.25 0.91
C GLY A 105 13.91 -20.48 1.01
N GLU A 106 13.82 -19.61 2.01
CA GLU A 106 12.66 -18.72 2.22
C GLU A 106 12.95 -17.29 1.82
N ILE A 107 14.15 -16.80 2.14
CA ILE A 107 14.60 -15.47 1.72
C ILE A 107 15.99 -15.56 1.10
N ARG A 108 16.18 -14.78 0.04
CA ARG A 108 17.44 -14.73 -0.72
C ARG A 108 17.84 -13.27 -0.96
N GLY A 109 19.14 -13.01 -1.08
CA GLY A 109 19.68 -11.74 -1.50
C GLY A 109 21.00 -11.91 -2.22
N GLN A 110 21.10 -11.35 -3.43
CA GLN A 110 22.33 -11.43 -4.24
C GLN A 110 23.39 -10.49 -3.65
N LEU A 111 24.61 -11.00 -3.49
CA LEU A 111 25.79 -10.20 -3.15
C LEU A 111 26.27 -9.50 -4.43
N LYS A 112 26.12 -8.19 -4.49
CA LYS A 112 26.39 -7.45 -5.73
C LYS A 112 27.28 -6.23 -5.49
N PRO A 113 28.38 -6.10 -6.24
CA PRO A 113 29.13 -4.85 -6.38
C PRO A 113 28.28 -3.74 -7.04
N GLU A 114 28.76 -2.50 -6.97
CA GLU A 114 28.02 -1.33 -7.52
C GLU A 114 27.80 -1.39 -9.04
N ASN A 115 28.68 -2.06 -9.79
CA ASN A 115 28.55 -2.24 -11.24
C ASN A 115 27.50 -3.29 -11.63
N ILE A 116 26.92 -4.02 -10.68
CA ILE A 116 25.95 -5.08 -10.93
C ILE A 116 24.53 -4.57 -10.71
N MET A 117 23.70 -4.65 -11.73
CA MET A 117 22.26 -4.40 -11.68
C MET A 117 21.51 -5.71 -11.82
N ILE A 118 20.48 -5.92 -10.97
CA ILE A 118 19.63 -7.12 -11.03
C ILE A 118 18.18 -6.67 -11.07
N VAL A 119 17.45 -7.21 -12.03
CA VAL A 119 16.02 -6.93 -12.23
C VAL A 119 15.26 -8.25 -12.25
N PHE A 120 14.26 -8.37 -11.40
CA PHE A 120 13.28 -9.47 -11.43
C PHE A 120 12.04 -9.00 -12.18
N THR A 121 11.57 -9.83 -13.10
CA THR A 121 10.46 -9.50 -14.01
C THR A 121 9.44 -10.61 -14.01
N ASP A 122 8.22 -10.32 -13.58
CA ASP A 122 7.12 -11.28 -13.67
C ASP A 122 6.64 -11.37 -15.13
N MET A 123 6.37 -12.61 -15.57
CA MET A 123 5.96 -12.94 -16.94
C MET A 123 4.56 -13.53 -16.94
N SER A 124 3.73 -13.09 -17.87
CA SER A 124 2.36 -13.58 -18.03
C SER A 124 1.90 -13.48 -19.50
N GLY A 125 0.84 -14.23 -19.85
CA GLY A 125 0.20 -14.12 -21.14
C GLY A 125 -0.45 -12.75 -21.38
N ALA A 126 -0.88 -12.07 -20.36
CA ALA A 126 -1.48 -10.74 -20.45
C ALA A 126 -0.49 -9.67 -20.96
N ASN A 127 0.81 -9.88 -20.78
CA ASN A 127 1.87 -8.97 -21.24
C ASN A 127 2.30 -9.24 -22.69
N VAL A 128 1.89 -10.35 -23.29
CA VAL A 128 2.15 -10.67 -24.70
C VAL A 128 1.36 -9.71 -25.62
N VAL A 129 1.88 -9.41 -26.79
CA VAL A 129 1.24 -8.49 -27.74
C VAL A 129 1.02 -9.21 -29.08
N PRO A 130 -0.28 -9.49 -29.46
CA PRO A 130 -1.50 -9.33 -28.67
C PRO A 130 -1.54 -10.28 -27.48
N ALA A 131 -2.30 -9.94 -26.44
CA ALA A 131 -2.37 -10.73 -25.20
C ALA A 131 -2.86 -12.16 -25.42
N VAL A 132 -2.27 -13.12 -24.71
CA VAL A 132 -2.60 -14.55 -24.74
C VAL A 132 -3.32 -14.93 -23.44
N THR A 133 -4.40 -15.70 -23.56
CA THR A 133 -5.09 -16.27 -22.40
C THR A 133 -4.43 -17.60 -22.04
N THR A 134 -3.70 -17.61 -20.95
CA THR A 134 -3.02 -18.79 -20.40
C THR A 134 -3.00 -18.73 -18.88
N ALA A 135 -2.93 -19.90 -18.23
CA ALA A 135 -2.67 -20.02 -16.79
C ALA A 135 -1.15 -20.12 -16.48
N ALA A 136 -0.32 -20.18 -17.51
CA ALA A 136 1.12 -20.22 -17.35
C ALA A 136 1.65 -18.92 -16.73
N THR A 137 2.72 -19.02 -15.98
CA THR A 137 3.42 -17.91 -15.34
C THR A 137 4.92 -18.12 -15.40
N GLY A 138 5.68 -17.03 -15.25
CA GLY A 138 7.13 -17.09 -15.15
C GLY A 138 7.69 -15.90 -14.41
N THR A 139 8.96 -16.03 -14.03
CA THR A 139 9.77 -14.93 -13.53
C THR A 139 11.14 -15.00 -14.20
N ALA A 140 11.61 -13.87 -14.73
CA ALA A 140 12.96 -13.71 -15.23
C ALA A 140 13.79 -12.92 -14.21
N ALA A 141 15.05 -13.31 -14.06
CA ALA A 141 16.07 -12.53 -13.36
C ALA A 141 17.15 -12.11 -14.36
N THR A 142 17.29 -10.81 -14.55
CA THR A 142 18.29 -10.21 -15.45
C THR A 142 19.38 -9.58 -14.60
N THR A 143 20.60 -10.05 -14.77
CA THR A 143 21.82 -9.50 -14.16
C THR A 143 22.64 -8.80 -15.23
N ILE A 144 22.94 -7.52 -15.06
CA ILE A 144 23.81 -6.73 -15.92
C ILE A 144 25.08 -6.38 -15.17
N ASP A 145 26.23 -6.72 -15.76
CA ASP A 145 27.52 -6.17 -15.35
C ASP A 145 27.87 -4.99 -16.28
N THR A 146 27.71 -3.77 -15.75
CA THR A 146 27.98 -2.55 -16.53
C THR A 146 29.47 -2.32 -16.80
N LYS A 147 30.37 -2.92 -16.02
CA LYS A 147 31.82 -2.84 -16.18
C LYS A 147 32.33 -3.83 -17.23
N ALA A 148 31.86 -5.08 -17.17
CA ALA A 148 32.19 -6.10 -18.14
C ALA A 148 31.37 -5.99 -19.43
N SER A 149 30.29 -5.20 -19.42
CA SER A 149 29.33 -5.11 -20.53
C SER A 149 28.76 -6.47 -20.90
N THR A 150 28.23 -7.19 -19.86
CA THR A 150 27.60 -8.50 -20.05
C THR A 150 26.22 -8.54 -19.41
N ALA A 151 25.38 -9.41 -19.97
CA ALA A 151 24.06 -9.75 -19.42
C ALA A 151 23.98 -11.24 -19.12
N THR A 152 23.39 -11.58 -17.99
CA THR A 152 22.95 -12.93 -17.66
C THR A 152 21.44 -12.89 -17.41
N VAL A 153 20.70 -13.76 -18.06
CA VAL A 153 19.25 -13.88 -17.90
C VAL A 153 18.88 -15.32 -17.55
N ASN A 154 18.14 -15.49 -16.46
CA ASN A 154 17.57 -16.77 -16.06
C ASN A 154 16.04 -16.63 -16.01
N ILE A 155 15.31 -17.57 -16.59
CA ILE A 155 13.84 -17.66 -16.54
C ILE A 155 13.46 -18.93 -15.79
N VAL A 156 12.49 -18.81 -14.89
CA VAL A 156 11.77 -19.93 -14.27
C VAL A 156 10.30 -19.78 -14.64
N SER A 157 9.74 -20.74 -15.36
CA SER A 157 8.36 -20.72 -15.82
C SER A 157 7.63 -22.00 -15.45
N THR A 158 6.30 -21.93 -15.36
CA THR A 158 5.39 -23.04 -15.07
C THR A 158 4.21 -23.02 -16.02
N GLY A 159 3.68 -24.21 -16.38
CA GLY A 159 2.56 -24.34 -17.29
C GLY A 159 2.91 -24.17 -18.77
N VAL A 160 4.20 -24.21 -19.10
CA VAL A 160 4.75 -24.13 -20.47
C VAL A 160 5.81 -25.24 -20.68
N ASP A 161 5.47 -26.45 -20.30
CA ASP A 161 6.41 -27.59 -20.34
C ASP A 161 6.87 -27.95 -21.77
N ASP A 162 6.02 -27.65 -22.75
CA ASP A 162 6.25 -27.81 -24.20
C ASP A 162 6.93 -26.61 -24.84
N ALA A 163 7.36 -25.63 -24.07
CA ALA A 163 8.04 -24.44 -24.60
C ALA A 163 9.26 -24.80 -25.47
N THR A 164 9.32 -24.16 -26.63
CA THR A 164 10.33 -24.40 -27.68
C THR A 164 11.52 -23.46 -27.59
N ASP A 165 11.26 -22.20 -27.27
CA ASP A 165 12.25 -21.13 -27.29
C ASP A 165 11.98 -20.10 -26.20
N ALA A 166 13.05 -19.38 -25.80
CA ALA A 166 12.96 -18.22 -24.92
C ALA A 166 14.00 -17.17 -25.33
N HIS A 167 13.61 -15.90 -25.31
CA HIS A 167 14.47 -14.81 -25.80
C HIS A 167 14.40 -13.57 -24.93
N VAL A 168 15.42 -12.72 -25.14
CA VAL A 168 15.34 -11.30 -24.78
C VAL A 168 15.25 -10.49 -26.06
N HIS A 169 14.36 -9.54 -26.11
CA HIS A 169 14.15 -8.64 -27.25
C HIS A 169 14.25 -7.18 -26.84
N LYS A 170 14.36 -6.29 -27.82
CA LYS A 170 14.38 -4.83 -27.60
C LYS A 170 13.13 -4.20 -28.18
N ALA A 171 12.19 -3.84 -27.30
CA ALA A 171 11.07 -2.97 -27.60
C ALA A 171 10.48 -2.37 -26.31
N ALA A 172 9.82 -1.23 -26.43
CA ALA A 172 9.04 -0.66 -25.34
C ALA A 172 7.83 -1.54 -24.98
N ALA A 173 7.26 -1.35 -23.79
CA ALA A 173 6.07 -2.04 -23.38
C ALA A 173 4.92 -1.84 -24.40
N GLY A 174 4.23 -2.92 -24.73
CA GLY A 174 3.14 -2.91 -25.72
C GLY A 174 3.60 -2.92 -27.20
N ALA A 175 4.90 -2.99 -27.46
CA ALA A 175 5.45 -3.16 -28.81
C ALA A 175 6.22 -4.48 -28.92
N ASN A 176 6.30 -5.06 -30.13
CA ASN A 176 7.07 -6.26 -30.44
C ASN A 176 8.31 -5.93 -31.28
N ASN A 177 9.29 -6.81 -31.19
CA ASN A 177 10.44 -6.87 -32.08
C ASN A 177 10.78 -8.35 -32.32
N ASP A 178 10.75 -8.79 -33.54
CA ASP A 178 10.98 -10.20 -33.92
C ASP A 178 12.47 -10.58 -33.85
N THR A 179 13.38 -9.62 -33.72
CA THR A 179 14.81 -9.89 -33.62
C THR A 179 15.20 -10.08 -32.15
N ALA A 180 15.64 -11.28 -31.82
CA ALA A 180 16.17 -11.57 -30.49
C ALA A 180 17.50 -10.81 -30.25
N LEU A 181 17.61 -10.17 -29.09
CA LEU A 181 18.87 -9.67 -28.57
C LEU A 181 19.70 -10.81 -27.98
N LEU A 182 19.06 -11.66 -27.18
CA LEU A 182 19.65 -12.86 -26.58
C LEU A 182 18.73 -14.06 -26.80
N THR A 183 19.30 -15.22 -27.10
CA THR A 183 18.61 -16.52 -27.11
C THR A 183 19.01 -17.27 -25.84
N LEU A 184 18.03 -17.77 -25.12
CA LEU A 184 18.25 -18.53 -23.90
C LEU A 184 18.24 -20.04 -24.20
N ALA A 185 19.16 -20.76 -23.59
CA ALA A 185 19.21 -22.21 -23.65
C ALA A 185 18.25 -22.83 -22.61
N LYS A 186 17.49 -23.85 -23.00
CA LYS A 186 16.64 -24.65 -22.10
C LYS A 186 17.55 -25.49 -21.20
N ASP A 187 17.26 -25.52 -19.90
CA ASP A 187 17.91 -26.45 -18.99
C ASP A 187 17.31 -27.86 -19.16
N PRO A 188 18.09 -28.86 -19.60
CA PRO A 188 17.57 -30.21 -19.79
C PRO A 188 17.26 -30.93 -18.48
N ALA A 189 17.80 -30.47 -17.35
CA ALA A 189 17.62 -31.06 -16.02
C ALA A 189 16.49 -30.39 -15.21
N ALA A 190 16.05 -29.17 -15.61
CA ALA A 190 15.04 -28.42 -14.91
C ALA A 190 13.99 -27.86 -15.87
N MET A 191 12.83 -28.51 -15.90
CA MET A 191 11.72 -28.11 -16.77
C MET A 191 11.29 -26.66 -16.47
N GLY A 192 11.02 -25.87 -17.52
CA GLY A 192 10.64 -24.47 -17.35
C GLY A 192 11.81 -23.52 -17.06
N HIS A 193 13.05 -24.02 -16.97
CA HIS A 193 14.23 -23.20 -16.76
C HIS A 193 14.97 -22.91 -18.07
N TRP A 194 15.30 -21.62 -18.25
CA TRP A 194 16.04 -21.14 -19.42
C TRP A 194 17.11 -20.17 -18.97
N SER A 195 18.26 -20.18 -19.64
CA SER A 195 19.35 -19.27 -19.30
C SER A 195 20.18 -18.81 -20.48
N ALA A 196 20.68 -17.57 -20.40
CA ALA A 196 21.77 -17.04 -21.18
C ALA A 196 22.75 -16.38 -20.21
N GLN A 197 24.00 -16.86 -20.18
CA GLN A 197 24.96 -16.41 -19.16
C GLN A 197 26.08 -15.61 -19.79
N LEU A 198 26.46 -14.49 -19.15
CA LEU A 198 27.60 -13.63 -19.50
C LEU A 198 27.64 -13.24 -20.98
N GLN A 199 26.47 -13.02 -21.59
CA GLN A 199 26.37 -12.62 -22.98
C GLN A 199 26.86 -11.18 -23.15
N PRO A 200 27.72 -10.90 -24.14
CA PRO A 200 28.17 -9.54 -24.38
C PRO A 200 27.02 -8.66 -24.86
N VAL A 201 26.97 -7.44 -24.35
CA VAL A 201 25.99 -6.41 -24.72
C VAL A 201 26.72 -5.11 -25.05
N THR A 202 26.19 -4.35 -26.01
CA THR A 202 26.80 -3.08 -26.41
C THR A 202 26.35 -1.93 -25.48
N ALA A 203 27.06 -0.80 -25.58
CA ALA A 203 26.63 0.42 -24.85
C ALA A 203 25.24 0.90 -25.30
N ALA A 204 24.85 0.67 -26.57
CA ALA A 204 23.51 0.98 -27.06
C ALA A 204 22.45 0.05 -26.42
N ASP A 205 22.77 -1.25 -26.27
CA ASP A 205 21.86 -2.20 -25.59
C ASP A 205 21.66 -1.81 -24.11
N LEU A 206 22.71 -1.38 -23.42
CA LEU A 206 22.60 -0.89 -22.03
C LEU A 206 21.81 0.41 -21.94
N THR A 207 21.87 1.27 -22.96
CA THR A 207 21.02 2.47 -23.04
C THR A 207 19.55 2.07 -23.19
N ASP A 208 19.24 1.13 -24.09
CA ASP A 208 17.88 0.59 -24.26
C ASP A 208 17.39 -0.10 -22.98
N PHE A 209 18.24 -0.89 -22.33
CA PHE A 209 17.92 -1.51 -21.02
C PHE A 209 17.53 -0.46 -19.99
N ASN A 210 18.33 0.59 -19.80
CA ASN A 210 18.06 1.66 -18.84
C ASN A 210 16.82 2.49 -19.20
N ALA A 211 16.40 2.48 -20.46
CA ALA A 211 15.16 3.10 -20.93
C ALA A 211 13.93 2.18 -20.78
N ASN A 212 14.05 1.03 -20.08
CA ASN A 212 13.02 -0.01 -19.98
C ASN A 212 12.63 -0.59 -21.37
N GLY A 213 13.59 -0.62 -22.28
CA GLY A 213 13.39 -1.04 -23.66
C GLY A 213 13.65 -2.53 -23.91
N TRP A 214 13.84 -3.37 -22.88
CA TRP A 214 14.02 -4.80 -23.03
C TRP A 214 12.82 -5.57 -22.52
N TYR A 215 12.48 -6.71 -23.15
CA TYR A 215 11.52 -7.67 -22.62
C TYR A 215 12.04 -9.11 -22.81
N VAL A 216 11.54 -10.01 -21.99
CA VAL A 216 11.75 -11.46 -22.11
C VAL A 216 10.44 -12.12 -22.56
N ASP A 217 10.55 -13.19 -23.32
CA ASP A 217 9.42 -14.05 -23.68
C ASP A 217 9.78 -15.54 -23.70
N VAL A 218 8.74 -16.36 -23.66
CA VAL A 218 8.79 -17.81 -23.78
C VAL A 218 7.77 -18.23 -24.82
N HIS A 219 8.17 -19.04 -25.80
CA HIS A 219 7.36 -19.48 -26.91
C HIS A 219 6.95 -20.94 -26.76
N THR A 220 5.76 -21.28 -27.25
CA THR A 220 5.24 -22.64 -27.29
C THR A 220 4.74 -22.97 -28.70
N PRO A 221 4.52 -24.26 -29.04
CA PRO A 221 3.91 -24.60 -30.32
C PRO A 221 2.52 -23.99 -30.53
N ALA A 222 1.76 -23.76 -29.47
CA ALA A 222 0.47 -23.11 -29.50
C ALA A 222 0.54 -21.60 -29.68
N ASN A 223 1.58 -20.97 -29.15
CA ASN A 223 1.79 -19.53 -29.15
C ASN A 223 3.21 -19.20 -29.63
N THR A 224 3.43 -19.33 -30.95
CA THR A 224 4.73 -19.14 -31.58
C THR A 224 5.24 -17.70 -31.56
N ALA A 225 4.35 -16.72 -31.31
CA ALA A 225 4.70 -15.31 -31.10
C ALA A 225 4.98 -14.97 -29.62
N GLY A 226 4.95 -15.96 -28.74
CA GLY A 226 5.14 -15.87 -27.30
C GLY A 226 3.89 -16.27 -26.53
N GLU A 227 4.05 -17.09 -25.49
CA GLU A 227 2.99 -17.44 -24.55
C GLU A 227 3.12 -16.67 -23.24
N LEU A 228 4.35 -16.41 -22.81
CA LEU A 228 4.66 -15.58 -21.66
C LEU A 228 5.56 -14.41 -22.08
N ARG A 229 5.32 -13.24 -21.52
CA ARG A 229 6.16 -12.06 -21.69
C ARG A 229 6.29 -11.28 -20.42
N GLY A 230 7.45 -10.66 -20.20
CA GLY A 230 7.70 -9.71 -19.12
C GLY A 230 8.56 -8.54 -19.60
N GLN A 231 8.13 -7.30 -19.35
CA GLN A 231 8.96 -6.12 -19.63
C GLN A 231 10.00 -5.97 -18.53
N ILE A 232 11.26 -5.88 -18.91
CA ILE A 232 12.36 -5.64 -17.96
C ILE A 232 12.38 -4.14 -17.64
N THR A 233 12.19 -3.80 -16.38
CA THR A 233 12.06 -2.41 -15.92
C THR A 233 13.08 -2.08 -14.83
N PRO A 234 14.36 -1.85 -15.17
CA PRO A 234 15.40 -1.48 -14.21
C PRO A 234 15.09 -0.16 -13.50
N ASN A 235 14.38 0.74 -14.17
CA ASN A 235 13.88 1.99 -13.64
C ASN A 235 12.34 1.98 -13.67
N PRO A 236 11.67 1.30 -12.72
CA PRO A 236 10.21 1.30 -12.71
C PRO A 236 9.72 2.75 -12.61
N ALA A 237 8.63 3.05 -13.32
CA ALA A 237 7.99 4.35 -13.19
C ALA A 237 7.70 4.62 -11.69
N PRO A 238 7.88 5.86 -11.22
CA PRO A 238 7.46 6.20 -9.87
C PRO A 238 6.01 5.75 -9.65
N PRO A 239 5.67 5.21 -8.48
CA PRO A 239 4.28 4.86 -8.21
C PRO A 239 3.42 6.09 -8.49
N PRO A 240 2.22 5.91 -9.07
CA PRO A 240 1.32 7.03 -9.29
C PRO A 240 1.13 7.76 -7.95
N PRO A 241 1.09 9.12 -7.96
CA PRO A 241 0.84 9.86 -6.74
C PRO A 241 -0.44 9.31 -6.08
N PRO A 242 -0.48 9.19 -4.76
CA PRO A 242 -1.67 8.75 -4.07
C PRO A 242 -2.84 9.63 -4.55
N PRO A 243 -4.05 9.05 -4.72
CA PRO A 243 -5.21 9.84 -5.09
C PRO A 243 -5.34 11.00 -4.11
N PRO A 244 -5.71 12.21 -4.58
CA PRO A 244 -5.91 13.34 -3.70
C PRO A 244 -6.89 12.94 -2.58
N PRO A 245 -6.67 13.36 -1.34
CA PRO A 245 -7.59 13.08 -0.27
C PRO A 245 -8.99 13.51 -0.70
N PRO A 246 -10.05 12.75 -0.33
CA PRO A 246 -11.41 13.16 -0.65
C PRO A 246 -11.63 14.58 -0.14
N PRO A 247 -12.37 15.43 -0.89
CA PRO A 247 -12.66 16.78 -0.44
C PRO A 247 -13.29 16.71 0.96
N PRO A 248 -12.96 17.64 1.87
CA PRO A 248 -13.59 17.68 3.18
C PRO A 248 -15.10 17.67 3.00
N PRO A 249 -15.85 16.98 3.87
CA PRO A 249 -17.31 17.01 3.82
C PRO A 249 -17.78 18.46 3.83
N PRO A 250 -18.83 18.81 3.06
CA PRO A 250 -19.37 20.15 3.09
C PRO A 250 -19.72 20.53 4.54
N PRO A 251 -19.49 21.79 4.96
CA PRO A 251 -19.89 22.23 6.29
C PRO A 251 -21.36 21.83 6.55
N PRO A 252 -21.75 21.44 7.74
CA PRO A 252 -23.14 21.17 8.09
C PRO A 252 -23.99 22.37 7.65
N ALA A 253 -25.13 22.11 7.02
CA ALA A 253 -26.04 23.18 6.61
C ALA A 253 -26.41 24.01 7.84
N THR A 254 -26.09 25.30 7.82
CA THR A 254 -26.41 26.21 8.93
C THR A 254 -27.92 26.32 9.08
N VAL A 255 -28.45 26.10 10.28
CA VAL A 255 -29.87 26.25 10.59
C VAL A 255 -30.14 27.72 10.89
N THR A 256 -31.07 28.33 10.14
CA THR A 256 -31.43 29.75 10.36
C THR A 256 -32.67 29.89 11.21
N LEU A 257 -32.77 30.99 11.96
CA LEU A 257 -33.98 31.30 12.69
C LEU A 257 -35.21 31.47 11.76
N ALA A 258 -35.01 32.02 10.54
CA ALA A 258 -36.08 32.13 9.55
C ALA A 258 -36.67 30.75 9.16
N GLN A 259 -35.80 29.74 9.00
CA GLN A 259 -36.28 28.36 8.76
C GLN A 259 -37.04 27.80 9.95
N LEU A 260 -36.52 27.90 11.19
CA LEU A 260 -37.19 27.47 12.40
C LEU A 260 -38.51 28.22 12.65
N GLN A 261 -38.55 29.50 12.30
CA GLN A 261 -39.77 30.27 12.40
C GLN A 261 -40.87 29.70 11.51
N THR A 262 -40.54 29.34 10.28
CA THR A 262 -41.52 28.85 9.30
C THR A 262 -41.94 27.40 9.65
N SER A 263 -41.01 26.55 10.07
CA SER A 263 -41.23 25.12 10.26
C SER A 263 -41.71 24.74 11.68
N ILE A 264 -41.40 25.56 12.69
CA ILE A 264 -41.66 25.23 14.12
C ILE A 264 -42.41 26.36 14.82
N PHE A 265 -41.81 27.55 14.95
CA PHE A 265 -42.36 28.58 15.83
C PHE A 265 -43.72 29.11 15.37
N THR A 266 -43.93 29.28 14.06
CA THR A 266 -45.19 29.73 13.52
C THR A 266 -46.29 28.67 13.65
N PRO A 267 -46.14 27.41 13.19
CA PRO A 267 -47.20 26.41 13.27
C PRO A 267 -47.49 25.90 14.70
N ASP A 268 -46.42 25.69 15.51
CA ASP A 268 -46.56 24.92 16.75
C ASP A 268 -46.57 25.78 18.02
N CYS A 269 -46.10 27.04 17.96
CA CYS A 269 -45.88 27.87 19.13
C CYS A 269 -46.66 29.20 19.10
N SER A 270 -46.75 29.88 17.95
CA SER A 270 -47.24 31.24 17.85
C SER A 270 -48.76 31.39 18.18
N GLY A 271 -49.51 30.27 18.07
CA GLY A 271 -50.95 30.27 18.40
C GLY A 271 -51.24 30.59 19.88
N CYS A 272 -50.34 30.18 20.78
CA CYS A 272 -50.45 30.47 22.22
C CYS A 272 -49.52 31.60 22.66
N HIS A 273 -48.33 31.70 22.03
CA HIS A 273 -47.33 32.72 22.34
C HIS A 273 -47.42 33.91 21.42
N THR A 274 -48.47 34.73 21.64
CA THR A 274 -48.90 35.83 20.74
C THR A 274 -48.29 37.18 21.06
N GLY A 275 -47.73 37.38 22.25
CA GLY A 275 -47.27 38.68 22.72
C GLY A 275 -48.36 39.62 23.21
N ASN A 276 -49.64 39.22 23.18
CA ASN A 276 -50.78 40.04 23.47
C ASN A 276 -51.34 39.91 24.90
N GLY A 277 -50.72 39.09 25.75
CA GLY A 277 -51.13 38.80 27.13
C GLY A 277 -50.18 39.39 28.18
N ALA A 278 -50.68 39.65 29.39
CA ALA A 278 -49.83 40.13 30.49
C ALA A 278 -48.98 39.03 31.14
N ASN A 279 -49.44 37.79 31.03
CA ASN A 279 -48.78 36.60 31.62
C ASN A 279 -48.49 35.54 30.57
N LEU A 280 -47.66 34.55 30.92
CA LEU A 280 -47.47 33.39 30.06
C LEU A 280 -48.79 32.61 29.90
N PRO A 281 -49.02 31.99 28.72
CA PRO A 281 -48.14 32.00 27.54
C PRO A 281 -48.23 33.29 26.69
N GLY A 282 -49.28 34.07 26.85
CA GLY A 282 -49.60 35.20 25.94
C GLY A 282 -48.59 36.38 25.95
N SER A 283 -47.79 36.54 27.04
CA SER A 283 -46.79 37.61 27.14
C SER A 283 -45.51 37.35 26.34
N MET A 284 -45.30 36.12 25.84
CA MET A 284 -44.18 35.75 24.99
C MET A 284 -44.64 35.82 23.51
N ASN A 285 -43.90 36.52 22.67
CA ASN A 285 -44.25 36.66 21.25
C ASN A 285 -43.33 35.78 20.35
N LEU A 286 -43.92 34.79 19.71
CA LEU A 286 -43.24 33.89 18.79
C LEU A 286 -43.86 33.97 17.36
N SER A 287 -44.47 35.11 17.01
CA SER A 287 -45.24 35.25 15.76
C SER A 287 -44.38 35.60 14.54
N SER A 288 -43.15 35.99 14.75
CA SER A 288 -42.19 36.32 13.66
C SER A 288 -40.74 36.05 14.14
N ALA A 289 -39.79 35.84 13.20
CA ALA A 289 -38.40 35.56 13.54
C ALA A 289 -37.78 36.65 14.46
N SER A 290 -38.02 37.93 14.16
CA SER A 290 -37.55 39.04 15.00
C SER A 290 -38.17 39.06 16.39
N ALA A 291 -39.45 38.75 16.50
CA ALA A 291 -40.15 38.70 17.80
C ALA A 291 -39.68 37.47 18.60
N THR A 292 -39.54 36.33 17.94
CA THR A 292 -39.02 35.08 18.53
C THR A 292 -37.59 35.27 19.05
N PHE A 293 -36.73 35.89 18.29
CA PHE A 293 -35.37 36.23 18.71
C PHE A 293 -35.36 37.04 20.00
N ALA A 294 -36.13 38.18 19.99
CA ALA A 294 -36.20 39.08 21.15
C ALA A 294 -36.85 38.38 22.39
N ALA A 295 -37.79 37.49 22.16
CA ALA A 295 -38.47 36.79 23.25
C ALA A 295 -37.65 35.65 23.84
N LEU A 296 -36.74 35.04 23.10
CA LEU A 296 -36.01 33.83 23.50
C LEU A 296 -34.56 34.08 23.85
N VAL A 297 -33.80 34.74 22.98
CA VAL A 297 -32.35 34.79 23.08
C VAL A 297 -31.90 35.73 24.21
N GLY A 298 -31.09 35.20 25.13
CA GLY A 298 -30.59 35.94 26.30
C GLY A 298 -31.64 36.39 27.27
N THR A 299 -32.93 36.00 27.10
CA THR A 299 -34.04 36.41 27.92
C THR A 299 -34.27 35.41 29.08
N PRO A 300 -34.32 35.85 30.35
CA PRO A 300 -34.65 34.97 31.47
C PRO A 300 -36.03 34.34 31.34
N SER A 301 -36.14 33.07 31.74
CA SER A 301 -37.44 32.41 31.81
C SER A 301 -38.32 33.05 32.94
N LYS A 302 -39.60 33.26 32.69
CA LYS A 302 -40.51 33.68 33.75
C LYS A 302 -40.83 32.56 34.73
N GLU A 303 -40.72 31.32 34.30
CA GLU A 303 -40.96 30.14 35.17
C GLU A 303 -39.72 29.84 36.06
N GLN A 304 -38.53 30.11 35.54
CA GLN A 304 -37.23 29.94 36.23
C GLN A 304 -36.34 31.14 35.96
N PRO A 305 -36.41 32.22 36.72
CA PRO A 305 -35.75 33.49 36.44
C PRO A 305 -34.21 33.43 36.41
N THR A 306 -33.60 32.40 36.98
CA THR A 306 -32.16 32.17 36.96
C THR A 306 -31.66 31.47 35.68
N VAL A 307 -32.58 30.99 34.84
CA VAL A 307 -32.26 30.25 33.60
C VAL A 307 -32.74 31.07 32.38
N GLN A 308 -31.90 31.17 31.35
CA GLN A 308 -32.26 31.82 30.09
C GLN A 308 -33.15 30.90 29.25
N ARG A 309 -34.12 31.47 28.52
CA ARG A 309 -34.93 30.74 27.56
C ARG A 309 -34.08 30.11 26.46
N VAL A 310 -33.17 30.91 25.88
CA VAL A 310 -32.11 30.47 24.97
C VAL A 310 -30.81 31.07 25.44
N ARG A 311 -29.83 30.24 25.78
CA ARG A 311 -28.47 30.62 26.10
C ARG A 311 -27.62 30.45 24.85
N VAL A 312 -27.06 31.55 24.38
CA VAL A 312 -26.22 31.55 23.13
C VAL A 312 -25.13 30.53 23.21
N SER A 313 -24.98 29.72 22.17
CA SER A 313 -23.99 28.63 22.02
C SER A 313 -24.05 27.52 23.10
N ASP A 314 -25.17 27.41 23.78
CA ASP A 314 -25.37 26.43 24.88
C ASP A 314 -26.81 25.88 24.89
N ALA A 315 -27.09 24.98 23.96
CA ALA A 315 -28.41 24.36 23.85
C ALA A 315 -28.77 23.53 25.11
N ALA A 316 -27.77 22.86 25.70
CA ALA A 316 -27.98 21.97 26.85
C ALA A 316 -28.49 22.72 28.10
N ASN A 317 -28.14 24.00 28.26
CA ASN A 317 -28.60 24.85 29.38
C ASN A 317 -29.63 25.92 28.93
N SER A 318 -30.27 25.70 27.78
CA SER A 318 -31.37 26.56 27.28
C SER A 318 -32.69 26.01 27.71
N TYR A 319 -33.47 26.78 28.48
CA TYR A 319 -34.76 26.35 29.03
C TYR A 319 -35.76 25.94 27.97
N LEU A 320 -35.68 26.55 26.78
CA LEU A 320 -36.48 26.16 25.62
C LEU A 320 -36.29 24.67 25.30
N ILE A 321 -35.07 24.19 25.29
CA ILE A 321 -34.79 22.76 25.00
C ILE A 321 -35.35 21.85 26.07
N HIS A 322 -35.22 22.21 27.36
CA HIS A 322 -35.80 21.45 28.46
C HIS A 322 -37.32 21.36 28.31
N LYS A 323 -38.00 22.47 27.92
CA LYS A 323 -39.45 22.49 27.69
C LYS A 323 -39.86 21.62 26.49
N LEU A 324 -39.05 21.60 25.41
CA LEU A 324 -39.33 20.78 24.22
C LEU A 324 -39.10 19.28 24.49
N GLU A 325 -38.11 18.93 25.25
CA GLU A 325 -37.76 17.54 25.59
C GLU A 325 -38.62 17.00 26.75
N GLY A 326 -39.21 17.88 27.56
CA GLY A 326 -39.96 17.49 28.77
C GLY A 326 -39.02 17.02 29.88
N ALA A 327 -37.88 17.71 30.06
CA ALA A 327 -36.89 17.41 31.08
C ALA A 327 -37.51 17.47 32.49
N SER A 328 -36.94 16.75 33.45
CA SER A 328 -37.47 16.65 34.81
C SER A 328 -37.38 17.93 35.64
N ASP A 329 -36.57 18.89 35.18
CA ASP A 329 -36.32 20.16 35.85
C ASP A 329 -37.25 21.31 35.39
N ILE A 330 -38.19 21.09 34.47
CA ILE A 330 -39.08 22.12 33.98
C ILE A 330 -40.18 22.44 35.04
N THR A 331 -40.58 23.71 35.07
CA THR A 331 -41.78 24.15 35.76
C THR A 331 -42.97 24.10 34.82
N GLY A 332 -44.08 23.52 35.24
CA GLY A 332 -45.27 23.34 34.41
C GLY A 332 -45.13 22.21 33.37
N SER A 333 -45.80 22.34 32.25
CA SER A 333 -45.91 21.27 31.24
C SER A 333 -44.84 21.31 30.16
N ARG A 334 -44.62 20.16 29.56
CA ARG A 334 -43.82 20.06 28.29
C ARG A 334 -44.51 20.83 27.18
N MET A 335 -43.71 21.37 26.27
CA MET A 335 -44.20 22.11 25.10
C MET A 335 -44.03 21.31 23.79
N PRO A 336 -44.93 21.51 22.78
CA PRO A 336 -46.20 22.28 22.85
C PRO A 336 -47.17 21.70 23.84
N LEU A 337 -47.95 22.58 24.50
CA LEU A 337 -48.89 22.16 25.54
C LEU A 337 -49.98 21.24 24.99
N GLY A 338 -50.05 20.03 25.55
CA GLY A 338 -51.05 19.01 25.14
C GLY A 338 -50.64 18.21 23.91
N GLY A 339 -49.48 18.54 23.27
CA GLY A 339 -48.98 17.86 22.06
C GLY A 339 -49.74 18.18 20.76
N PRO A 340 -49.38 17.57 19.62
CA PRO A 340 -48.29 16.61 19.52
C PRO A 340 -46.94 17.22 19.88
N PHE A 341 -46.08 16.44 20.54
CA PHE A 341 -44.72 16.89 20.86
C PHE A 341 -43.84 16.81 19.62
N LEU A 342 -42.86 17.73 19.51
CA LEU A 342 -41.86 17.69 18.43
C LEU A 342 -41.05 16.40 18.52
N ASP A 343 -40.70 15.85 17.35
CA ASP A 343 -39.77 14.74 17.24
C ASP A 343 -38.34 15.17 17.55
N GLN A 344 -37.46 14.21 17.81
CA GLN A 344 -36.08 14.48 18.19
C GLN A 344 -35.31 15.21 17.08
N ALA A 345 -35.52 14.88 15.79
CA ALA A 345 -34.83 15.51 14.68
C ALA A 345 -35.19 17.02 14.59
N THR A 346 -36.46 17.36 14.85
CA THR A 346 -36.92 18.75 14.90
C THR A 346 -36.36 19.51 16.11
N ILE A 347 -36.25 18.88 17.27
CA ILE A 347 -35.63 19.47 18.46
C ILE A 347 -34.13 19.66 18.21
N ASP A 348 -33.48 18.75 17.53
CA ASP A 348 -32.03 18.84 17.20
C ASP A 348 -31.74 19.99 16.24
N GLN A 349 -32.64 20.39 15.35
CA GLN A 349 -32.51 21.61 14.53
C GLN A 349 -32.51 22.87 15.44
N VAL A 350 -33.37 22.92 16.46
CA VAL A 350 -33.36 24.06 17.39
C VAL A 350 -32.08 24.08 18.22
N LYS A 351 -31.60 22.91 18.66
CA LYS A 351 -30.28 22.80 19.34
C LYS A 351 -29.14 23.27 18.46
N GLN A 352 -29.14 22.86 17.19
CA GLN A 352 -28.13 23.27 16.21
C GLN A 352 -28.09 24.80 16.08
N TRP A 353 -29.23 25.45 15.83
CA TRP A 353 -29.31 26.90 15.77
C TRP A 353 -28.76 27.59 17.02
N ILE A 354 -29.13 27.08 18.22
CA ILE A 354 -28.60 27.60 19.48
C ILE A 354 -27.09 27.48 19.58
N ASN A 355 -26.54 26.29 19.26
CA ASN A 355 -25.11 26.00 19.33
C ASN A 355 -24.29 26.78 18.29
N GLU A 356 -24.91 27.12 17.15
CA GLU A 356 -24.33 27.98 16.09
C GLU A 356 -24.40 29.47 16.46
N GLY A 357 -24.85 29.82 17.68
CA GLY A 357 -24.85 31.16 18.21
C GLY A 357 -26.20 31.85 18.24
N ALA A 358 -27.30 31.13 18.04
CA ALA A 358 -28.68 31.60 18.09
C ALA A 358 -28.88 32.94 17.34
N GLN A 359 -28.42 33.00 16.09
CA GLN A 359 -28.43 34.22 15.26
C GLN A 359 -29.84 34.60 14.83
N ASN A 360 -30.08 35.91 14.63
CA ASN A 360 -31.32 36.44 14.02
C ASN A 360 -31.15 36.50 12.49
N ASN A 361 -31.17 35.37 11.83
CA ASN A 361 -30.81 35.18 10.42
C ASN A 361 -31.90 34.47 9.61
#